data_25e2cc056c53cdea85c7772282a1ca8c
#
_entry.id   25e2cc056c53cdea85c7772282a1ca8c
#
_cell.length_a   1.000
_cell.length_b   1.000
_cell.length_c   1.000
_cell.angle_alpha   90.00
_cell.angle_beta   90.00
_cell.angle_gamma   90.00
#
_symmetry.space_group_name_H-M   'P 1'
#
loop_
_entity.id
_entity.type
_entity.pdbx_description
1 polymer ?
#
loop_
_entity_poly.entity_id
_entity_poly.type
_entity_poly.pdbx_seq_one_letter_code
_entity_poly.pdbx_strand_id
1 'polypeptide(L)'
;MLQLSSSLEENLAALNARFGASADFYAKRIELYHCPGAIVLFDNMASLQSLWSLLLDAATRHTPSLEPERNPHSGTQVYDLLMNHSGLPAEDGPVKDMDDLIRRMTAGMAVLLLDGCKKGLVFSVQGLKSRSVEEPSGEGNLRGSREGFADLLRVNLSLLRRLIRTDTLVMETAQADCAMKTEYAICYCKDKAGKTAVARVRRTLREAKPEVLLDSSYFVPWLFPARWRLFAPVSYTERPASAAAKLCEGKIVILVNGSPSALVLPSLFCENFDCLDDYATTAVFSSFLRVLKYGSFYLSIFLPGVFVCLAVYLPELIPPQLLFKIAAAEKATPLPLFAEMLLVIILLEIIREAGLRMPQTLGHSVSLVAALIIGDAAIGAGLLSTPVILVASITAISVFVTPSLYEPATLLRLGVTLAAGLAGPVGLVCAALGVLAALTSISAMGVDR
;
A
#
# COMPACT_ATOMS: atom_id res chain seq x y z
N MET A 1 -13.98 31.11 -10.22
CA MET A 1 -12.56 31.25 -9.86
C MET A 1 -12.46 32.32 -8.78
N LEU A 2 -12.05 31.95 -7.58
CA LEU A 2 -11.83 32.90 -6.48
C LEU A 2 -10.50 33.61 -6.77
N GLN A 3 -10.56 34.92 -7.05
CA GLN A 3 -9.36 35.74 -7.18
C GLN A 3 -8.64 35.85 -5.84
N LEU A 4 -7.32 36.05 -5.85
CA LEU A 4 -6.56 36.33 -4.64
C LEU A 4 -7.01 37.66 -4.05
N SER A 5 -7.31 37.67 -2.75
CA SER A 5 -7.60 38.91 -2.02
C SER A 5 -6.31 39.72 -1.82
N SER A 6 -6.47 41.07 -1.70
CA SER A 6 -5.38 41.93 -1.26
C SER A 6 -5.03 41.74 0.21
N SER A 7 -5.92 41.15 1.01
CA SER A 7 -5.68 40.83 2.42
C SER A 7 -4.97 39.50 2.55
N LEU A 8 -3.78 39.51 3.14
CA LEU A 8 -3.02 38.31 3.45
C LEU A 8 -3.78 37.35 4.37
N GLU A 9 -4.51 37.88 5.34
CA GLU A 9 -5.27 37.09 6.32
C GLU A 9 -6.43 36.34 5.65
N GLU A 10 -7.14 36.95 4.71
CA GLU A 10 -8.22 36.28 3.97
C GLU A 10 -7.68 35.12 3.11
N ASN A 11 -6.55 35.32 2.45
CA ASN A 11 -5.91 34.28 1.65
C ASN A 11 -5.42 33.12 2.55
N LEU A 12 -4.80 33.41 3.69
CA LEU A 12 -4.36 32.40 4.64
C LEU A 12 -5.55 31.65 5.27
N ALA A 13 -6.63 32.35 5.62
CA ALA A 13 -7.84 31.73 6.13
C ALA A 13 -8.46 30.78 5.11
N ALA A 14 -8.52 31.18 3.84
CA ALA A 14 -9.04 30.32 2.74
C ALA A 14 -8.15 29.07 2.54
N LEU A 15 -6.84 29.20 2.62
CA LEU A 15 -5.89 28.07 2.53
C LEU A 15 -6.00 27.15 3.75
N ASN A 16 -6.09 27.70 4.95
CA ASN A 16 -6.26 26.93 6.19
C ASN A 16 -7.61 26.19 6.21
N ALA A 17 -8.68 26.76 5.68
CA ALA A 17 -9.96 26.07 5.55
C ALA A 17 -9.88 24.87 4.61
N ARG A 18 -9.03 24.93 3.58
CA ARG A 18 -8.83 23.84 2.61
C ARG A 18 -7.83 22.79 3.06
N PHE A 19 -6.68 23.21 3.62
CA PHE A 19 -5.53 22.36 3.92
C PHE A 19 -5.18 22.24 5.40
N GLY A 20 -5.82 22.98 6.29
CA GLY A 20 -5.47 23.01 7.73
C GLY A 20 -5.60 21.66 8.44
N ALA A 21 -6.32 20.69 7.86
CA ALA A 21 -6.38 19.32 8.35
C ALA A 21 -5.20 18.46 7.89
N SER A 22 -4.38 18.93 6.94
CA SER A 22 -3.27 18.16 6.37
C SER A 22 -1.96 18.60 7.01
N ALA A 23 -1.21 17.65 7.58
CA ALA A 23 0.01 17.91 8.33
C ALA A 23 1.20 18.35 7.46
N ASP A 24 1.12 18.15 6.16
CA ASP A 24 2.15 18.56 5.20
C ASP A 24 1.96 20.01 4.71
N PHE A 25 0.82 20.65 5.01
CA PHE A 25 0.60 22.06 4.70
C PHE A 25 1.40 22.96 5.64
N TYR A 26 2.24 23.79 5.04
CA TYR A 26 3.09 24.73 5.77
C TYR A 26 2.79 26.16 5.32
N ALA A 27 2.45 27.00 6.29
CA ALA A 27 2.25 28.44 6.10
C ALA A 27 3.04 29.19 7.17
N LYS A 28 4.09 29.92 6.79
CA LYS A 28 4.92 30.71 7.69
C LYS A 28 4.81 32.18 7.37
N ARG A 29 4.43 32.97 8.35
CA ARG A 29 4.48 34.43 8.26
C ARG A 29 5.92 34.90 8.28
N ILE A 30 6.22 35.85 7.40
CA ILE A 30 7.52 36.50 7.27
C ILE A 30 7.30 37.99 7.03
N GLU A 31 8.31 38.77 7.30
CA GLU A 31 8.34 40.19 6.98
C GLU A 31 9.47 40.44 5.99
N LEU A 32 9.15 41.06 4.85
CA LEU A 32 10.11 41.40 3.80
C LEU A 32 10.00 42.87 3.48
N TYR A 33 11.08 43.62 3.66
CA TYR A 33 11.13 45.07 3.44
C TYR A 33 10.00 45.83 4.16
N HIS A 34 9.74 45.49 5.44
CA HIS A 34 8.66 46.02 6.28
C HIS A 34 7.23 45.74 5.72
N CYS A 35 7.08 44.83 4.78
CA CYS A 35 5.80 44.36 4.31
C CYS A 35 5.50 42.97 4.90
N PRO A 36 4.33 42.79 5.56
CA PRO A 36 3.90 41.47 6.01
C PRO A 36 3.67 40.54 4.81
N GLY A 37 4.13 39.32 4.94
CA GLY A 37 3.93 38.28 3.92
C GLY A 37 3.82 36.90 4.54
N ALA A 38 3.50 35.93 3.73
CA ALA A 38 3.52 34.51 4.12
C ALA A 38 4.04 33.64 3.00
N ILE A 39 4.85 32.66 3.38
CA ILE A 39 5.26 31.57 2.48
C ILE A 39 4.33 30.40 2.72
N VAL A 40 3.75 29.91 1.65
CA VAL A 40 2.86 28.74 1.66
C VAL A 40 3.42 27.67 0.73
N LEU A 41 3.51 26.44 1.23
CA LEU A 41 4.09 25.29 0.50
C LEU A 41 3.63 23.98 1.16
N PHE A 42 3.95 22.86 0.51
CA PHE A 42 3.90 21.53 1.14
C PHE A 42 5.31 21.11 1.56
N ASP A 43 5.52 20.95 2.89
CA ASP A 43 6.84 20.70 3.51
C ASP A 43 7.55 19.47 2.94
N ASN A 44 6.80 18.46 2.56
CA ASN A 44 7.35 17.21 2.01
C ASN A 44 7.74 17.31 0.51
N MET A 45 7.36 18.37 -0.19
CA MET A 45 7.58 18.54 -1.64
C MET A 45 8.56 19.65 -1.98
N ALA A 46 8.68 20.67 -1.15
CA ALA A 46 9.55 21.82 -1.35
C ALA A 46 10.78 21.73 -0.43
N SER A 47 11.94 22.14 -0.94
CA SER A 47 13.17 22.28 -0.15
C SER A 47 13.16 23.61 0.60
N LEU A 48 12.86 23.59 1.89
CA LEU A 48 12.94 24.77 2.75
C LEU A 48 14.35 25.38 2.75
N GLN A 49 15.39 24.56 2.72
CA GLN A 49 16.78 25.03 2.68
C GLN A 49 17.07 25.80 1.41
N SER A 50 16.65 25.30 0.24
CA SER A 50 16.81 26.01 -1.03
C SER A 50 16.01 27.30 -1.08
N LEU A 51 14.79 27.29 -0.52
CA LEU A 51 13.95 28.48 -0.42
C LEU A 51 14.59 29.54 0.44
N TRP A 52 15.08 29.18 1.62
CA TRP A 52 15.74 30.13 2.54
C TRP A 52 17.03 30.68 1.95
N SER A 53 17.84 29.86 1.26
CA SER A 53 19.05 30.35 0.59
C SER A 53 18.73 31.36 -0.51
N LEU A 54 17.67 31.14 -1.29
CA LEU A 54 17.21 32.07 -2.31
C LEU A 54 16.70 33.38 -1.71
N LEU A 55 15.91 33.34 -0.64
CA LEU A 55 15.38 34.53 0.02
C LEU A 55 16.49 35.34 0.71
N LEU A 56 17.43 34.67 1.38
CA LEU A 56 18.59 35.32 2.00
C LEU A 56 19.50 35.97 0.94
N ASP A 57 19.75 35.30 -0.16
CA ASP A 57 20.56 35.83 -1.27
C ASP A 57 19.90 37.07 -1.88
N ALA A 58 18.58 37.06 -2.05
CA ALA A 58 17.82 38.21 -2.51
C ALA A 58 17.89 39.39 -1.51
N ALA A 59 17.77 39.11 -0.23
CA ALA A 59 17.81 40.11 0.84
C ALA A 59 19.19 40.70 1.02
N THR A 60 20.28 39.92 0.81
CA THR A 60 21.66 40.38 1.01
C THR A 60 22.25 41.09 -0.21
N ARG A 61 21.89 40.68 -1.42
CA ARG A 61 22.44 41.29 -2.67
C ARG A 61 21.77 42.60 -3.04
N HIS A 62 20.55 42.82 -2.58
CA HIS A 62 19.78 44.04 -2.83
C HIS A 62 19.39 44.68 -1.52
N THR A 63 20.39 45.21 -0.78
CA THR A 63 20.17 46.40 0.03
C THR A 63 20.30 47.57 -0.94
N PRO A 64 19.21 48.08 -1.53
CA PRO A 64 19.28 49.39 -2.11
C PRO A 64 19.66 50.30 -0.96
N SER A 65 20.49 51.31 -1.20
CA SER A 65 20.68 52.48 -0.35
C SER A 65 19.29 53.16 -0.21
N LEU A 66 18.37 52.52 0.46
CA LEU A 66 17.06 53.06 0.82
C LEU A 66 17.31 53.89 2.05
N GLU A 67 17.25 55.18 1.86
CA GLU A 67 17.19 56.16 2.96
C GLU A 67 16.15 55.69 3.99
N PRO A 68 16.44 55.74 5.31
CA PRO A 68 15.60 55.19 6.36
C PRO A 68 14.25 55.88 6.58
N GLU A 69 13.84 56.78 5.72
CA GLU A 69 12.67 57.64 5.96
C GLU A 69 11.43 57.40 5.05
N ARG A 70 11.31 56.30 4.33
CA ARG A 70 10.07 56.06 3.55
C ARG A 70 9.27 54.89 4.12
N ASN A 71 8.00 55.19 4.41
CA ASN A 71 6.87 54.36 4.79
C ASN A 71 6.91 52.90 4.31
N PRO A 72 6.29 51.96 5.06
CA PRO A 72 6.25 50.55 4.68
C PRO A 72 5.90 50.44 3.20
N HIS A 73 6.73 49.74 2.42
CA HIS A 73 6.51 49.57 1.01
C HIS A 73 5.18 48.81 0.80
N SER A 74 4.32 49.31 -0.05
CA SER A 74 3.12 48.58 -0.45
C SER A 74 3.50 47.18 -0.95
N GLY A 75 2.72 46.14 -0.60
CA GLY A 75 2.98 44.77 -1.04
C GLY A 75 3.16 44.64 -2.57
N THR A 76 2.51 45.50 -3.35
CA THR A 76 2.74 45.58 -4.80
C THR A 76 4.14 46.07 -5.18
N GLN A 77 4.68 47.04 -4.44
CA GLN A 77 6.04 47.55 -4.68
C GLN A 77 7.10 46.48 -4.32
N VAL A 78 6.93 45.79 -3.21
CA VAL A 78 7.82 44.70 -2.81
C VAL A 78 7.73 43.54 -3.82
N TYR A 79 6.52 43.22 -4.31
CA TYR A 79 6.34 42.24 -5.38
C TYR A 79 7.11 42.60 -6.63
N ASP A 80 6.97 43.85 -7.14
CA ASP A 80 7.63 44.31 -8.36
C ASP A 80 9.17 44.40 -8.18
N LEU A 81 9.64 44.72 -6.99
CA LEU A 81 11.06 44.71 -6.64
C LEU A 81 11.65 43.31 -6.68
N LEU A 82 10.93 42.33 -6.10
CA LEU A 82 11.36 40.94 -6.11
C LEU A 82 11.33 40.32 -7.52
N MET A 83 10.36 40.69 -8.35
CA MET A 83 10.24 40.16 -9.72
C MET A 83 11.24 40.78 -10.68
N ASN A 84 11.45 42.09 -10.63
CA ASN A 84 12.15 42.81 -11.68
C ASN A 84 13.61 43.10 -11.31
N HIS A 85 13.95 43.16 -10.02
CA HIS A 85 15.26 43.63 -9.55
C HIS A 85 16.01 42.62 -8.68
N SER A 86 15.41 41.49 -8.31
CA SER A 86 16.13 40.43 -7.63
C SER A 86 16.55 39.35 -8.64
N GLY A 87 17.77 38.85 -8.52
CA GLY A 87 18.22 37.67 -9.28
C GLY A 87 17.54 36.37 -8.90
N LEU A 88 16.33 36.46 -8.35
CA LEU A 88 15.52 35.28 -8.00
C LEU A 88 15.01 34.59 -9.26
N PRO A 89 15.23 33.31 -9.44
CA PRO A 89 14.61 32.55 -10.50
C PRO A 89 13.10 32.40 -10.18
N ALA A 90 12.33 33.46 -10.45
CA ALA A 90 10.87 33.40 -10.42
C ALA A 90 10.40 32.77 -11.73
N GLU A 91 10.27 31.49 -11.76
CA GLU A 91 9.73 30.77 -12.91
C GLU A 91 8.19 30.91 -12.92
N ASP A 92 7.62 31.03 -14.11
CA ASP A 92 6.19 30.86 -14.42
C ASP A 92 5.18 31.96 -14.07
N GLY A 93 5.53 33.22 -14.00
CA GLY A 93 4.58 34.32 -13.94
C GLY A 93 3.77 34.41 -12.63
N PRO A 94 3.02 35.52 -12.45
CA PRO A 94 2.28 35.79 -11.22
C PRO A 94 1.09 34.83 -11.03
N VAL A 95 0.93 34.31 -9.81
CA VAL A 95 -0.31 33.64 -9.38
C VAL A 95 -1.37 34.72 -9.14
N LYS A 96 -2.51 34.61 -9.80
CA LYS A 96 -3.63 35.55 -9.65
C LYS A 96 -4.86 34.95 -9.01
N ASP A 97 -5.01 33.64 -9.13
CA ASP A 97 -6.20 32.90 -8.71
C ASP A 97 -5.82 31.88 -7.64
N MET A 98 -6.78 31.60 -6.72
CA MET A 98 -6.62 30.60 -5.68
C MET A 98 -6.42 29.19 -6.27
N ASP A 99 -7.06 28.87 -7.37
CA ASP A 99 -6.94 27.56 -8.01
C ASP A 99 -5.54 27.36 -8.66
N ASP A 100 -4.98 28.43 -9.24
CA ASP A 100 -3.59 28.42 -9.74
C ASP A 100 -2.57 28.29 -8.60
N LEU A 101 -2.83 28.98 -7.48
CA LEU A 101 -2.01 28.86 -6.27
C LEU A 101 -1.98 27.41 -5.77
N ILE A 102 -3.14 26.79 -5.63
CA ILE A 102 -3.26 25.39 -5.20
C ILE A 102 -2.54 24.46 -6.17
N ARG A 103 -2.73 24.63 -7.47
CA ARG A 103 -2.07 23.83 -8.51
C ARG A 103 -0.56 23.89 -8.40
N ARG A 104 0.01 25.07 -8.19
CA ARG A 104 1.46 25.26 -8.07
C ARG A 104 2.01 24.70 -6.76
N MET A 105 1.32 24.92 -5.66
CA MET A 105 1.68 24.28 -4.38
C MET A 105 1.67 22.77 -4.48
N THR A 106 0.63 22.17 -5.07
CA THR A 106 0.53 20.71 -5.26
C THR A 106 1.52 20.15 -6.28
N ALA A 107 2.13 21.02 -7.11
CA ALA A 107 3.26 20.68 -7.97
C ALA A 107 4.61 20.73 -7.24
N GLY A 108 4.64 21.11 -5.95
CA GLY A 108 5.88 21.19 -5.15
C GLY A 108 6.58 22.53 -5.17
N MET A 109 5.89 23.59 -5.61
CA MET A 109 6.40 24.94 -5.59
C MET A 109 6.05 25.64 -4.29
N ALA A 110 6.90 26.58 -3.85
CA ALA A 110 6.57 27.49 -2.77
C ALA A 110 5.98 28.77 -3.33
N VAL A 111 4.97 29.34 -2.65
CA VAL A 111 4.36 30.59 -3.06
C VAL A 111 4.50 31.61 -1.92
N LEU A 112 4.98 32.80 -2.25
CA LEU A 112 5.02 33.95 -1.36
C LEU A 112 3.82 34.83 -1.63
N LEU A 113 3.03 35.07 -0.60
CA LEU A 113 1.92 36.02 -0.57
C LEU A 113 2.35 37.25 0.23
N LEU A 114 2.06 38.45 -0.28
CA LEU A 114 2.37 39.72 0.37
C LEU A 114 1.06 40.46 0.69
N ASP A 115 1.01 41.09 1.84
CA ASP A 115 -0.15 41.91 2.20
C ASP A 115 -0.25 43.13 1.30
N GLY A 116 -1.47 43.49 0.86
CA GLY A 116 -1.71 44.53 -0.10
C GLY A 116 -1.47 44.14 -1.58
N CYS A 117 -1.06 42.89 -1.88
CA CYS A 117 -0.81 42.41 -3.24
C CYS A 117 -1.81 41.31 -3.64
N LYS A 118 -2.42 41.45 -4.82
CA LYS A 118 -3.33 40.44 -5.39
C LYS A 118 -2.63 39.36 -6.23
N LYS A 119 -1.30 39.30 -6.14
CA LYS A 119 -0.47 38.36 -6.90
C LYS A 119 0.44 37.60 -5.95
N GLY A 120 0.64 36.31 -6.19
CA GLY A 120 1.62 35.50 -5.47
C GLY A 120 2.88 35.30 -6.31
N LEU A 121 4.05 35.27 -5.64
CA LEU A 121 5.34 34.98 -6.24
C LEU A 121 5.67 33.51 -6.07
N VAL A 122 6.06 32.83 -7.14
CA VAL A 122 6.31 31.40 -7.17
C VAL A 122 7.80 31.09 -7.18
N PHE A 123 8.21 30.16 -6.34
CA PHE A 123 9.58 29.64 -6.28
C PHE A 123 9.60 28.16 -6.64
N SER A 124 10.37 27.81 -7.67
CA SER A 124 10.59 26.42 -8.08
C SER A 124 11.67 25.78 -7.20
N VAL A 125 11.29 25.44 -5.97
CA VAL A 125 12.18 24.86 -4.95
C VAL A 125 11.85 23.40 -4.68
N GLN A 126 11.60 22.63 -5.73
CA GLN A 126 11.31 21.22 -5.61
C GLN A 126 12.48 20.48 -4.94
N GLY A 127 12.22 19.86 -3.80
CA GLY A 127 13.21 19.18 -2.98
C GLY A 127 12.94 17.70 -2.78
N LEU A 128 12.41 17.04 -3.80
CA LEU A 128 12.14 15.60 -3.77
C LEU A 128 13.46 14.85 -3.60
N LYS A 129 13.71 14.32 -2.42
CA LYS A 129 14.82 13.38 -2.17
C LYS A 129 14.50 12.04 -2.81
N SER A 130 14.75 11.90 -4.11
CA SER A 130 14.50 10.67 -4.87
C SER A 130 15.55 9.56 -4.68
N ARG A 131 16.57 9.77 -3.83
CA ARG A 131 17.73 8.87 -3.74
C ARG A 131 17.51 7.54 -3.02
N SER A 132 16.32 7.25 -2.51
CA SER A 132 16.04 6.01 -1.78
C SER A 132 14.75 5.31 -2.20
N VAL A 133 14.25 5.59 -3.40
CA VAL A 133 13.05 4.93 -3.92
C VAL A 133 13.51 3.73 -4.74
N GLU A 134 13.40 2.55 -4.17
CA GLU A 134 13.73 1.28 -4.80
C GLU A 134 12.47 0.61 -5.36
N GLU A 135 12.65 -0.35 -6.27
CA GLU A 135 11.54 -1.15 -6.77
C GLU A 135 11.08 -2.11 -5.66
N PRO A 136 9.76 -2.22 -5.39
CA PRO A 136 9.24 -3.12 -4.38
C PRO A 136 9.65 -4.55 -4.64
N SER A 137 10.12 -5.24 -3.60
CA SER A 137 10.53 -6.64 -3.69
C SER A 137 9.34 -7.61 -3.61
N GLY A 138 8.25 -7.18 -2.95
CA GLY A 138 7.05 -8.00 -2.73
C GLY A 138 5.97 -7.88 -3.81
N GLU A 139 5.96 -6.78 -4.57
CA GLU A 139 4.94 -6.51 -5.58
C GLU A 139 5.57 -6.27 -6.96
N GLY A 140 5.71 -7.30 -7.78
CA GLY A 140 6.17 -7.18 -9.16
C GLY A 140 5.05 -6.69 -10.10
N ASN A 141 5.31 -5.68 -10.95
CA ASN A 141 4.43 -5.25 -12.04
C ASN A 141 5.16 -5.33 -13.37
N LEU A 142 4.44 -5.75 -14.41
CA LEU A 142 4.95 -5.77 -15.77
C LEU A 142 4.99 -4.36 -16.38
N ARG A 143 4.02 -3.51 -16.01
CA ARG A 143 3.84 -2.16 -16.56
C ARG A 143 3.53 -1.16 -15.45
N GLY A 144 3.86 0.12 -15.67
CA GLY A 144 3.56 1.20 -14.74
C GLY A 144 4.77 1.68 -13.93
N SER A 145 4.50 2.43 -12.87
CA SER A 145 5.54 2.96 -11.98
C SER A 145 6.28 1.84 -11.25
N ARG A 146 7.59 1.90 -11.24
CA ARG A 146 8.45 0.99 -10.48
C ARG A 146 8.83 1.53 -9.10
N GLU A 147 8.31 2.71 -8.75
CA GLU A 147 8.58 3.32 -7.47
C GLU A 147 7.88 2.55 -6.35
N GLY A 148 8.64 2.23 -5.30
CA GLY A 148 8.18 1.70 -4.03
C GLY A 148 8.14 2.75 -2.93
N PHE A 149 7.46 2.45 -1.83
CA PHE A 149 7.59 3.24 -0.61
C PHE A 149 8.98 3.03 0.01
N ALA A 150 9.46 4.06 0.69
CA ALA A 150 10.72 4.06 1.44
C ALA A 150 10.44 3.86 2.95
N ASP A 151 11.49 3.64 3.74
CA ASP A 151 11.37 3.54 5.20
C ASP A 151 10.95 4.86 5.84
N LEU A 152 11.33 6.00 5.25
CA LEU A 152 11.03 7.33 5.80
C LEU A 152 9.61 7.77 5.49
N LEU A 153 8.79 7.99 6.53
CA LEU A 153 7.40 8.42 6.42
C LEU A 153 7.24 9.70 5.58
N ARG A 154 8.10 10.70 5.77
CA ARG A 154 8.03 11.97 5.03
C ARG A 154 8.22 11.78 3.52
N VAL A 155 9.10 10.86 3.11
CA VAL A 155 9.29 10.52 1.69
C VAL A 155 8.00 9.89 1.14
N ASN A 156 7.40 8.96 1.87
CA ASN A 156 6.17 8.29 1.47
C ASN A 156 4.99 9.26 1.31
N LEU A 157 4.85 10.22 2.22
CA LEU A 157 3.84 11.27 2.12
C LEU A 157 4.07 12.15 0.89
N SER A 158 5.33 12.50 0.57
CA SER A 158 5.65 13.27 -0.63
C SER A 158 5.33 12.52 -1.92
N LEU A 159 5.57 11.20 -1.97
CA LEU A 159 5.21 10.35 -3.10
C LEU A 159 3.70 10.34 -3.35
N LEU A 160 2.89 10.19 -2.29
CA LEU A 160 1.43 10.26 -2.41
C LEU A 160 0.95 11.64 -2.85
N ARG A 161 1.49 12.72 -2.28
CA ARG A 161 1.12 14.09 -2.65
C ARG A 161 1.47 14.40 -4.10
N ARG A 162 2.60 13.90 -4.60
CA ARG A 162 3.02 14.05 -5.98
C ARG A 162 2.06 13.36 -6.97
N LEU A 163 1.52 12.19 -6.58
CA LEU A 163 0.57 11.43 -7.40
C LEU A 163 -0.84 12.03 -7.33
N ILE A 164 -1.27 12.47 -6.14
CA ILE A 164 -2.61 13.02 -5.90
C ILE A 164 -2.49 14.53 -5.67
N ARG A 165 -2.56 15.29 -6.76
CA ARG A 165 -2.39 16.75 -6.77
C ARG A 165 -3.71 17.49 -6.53
N THR A 166 -4.45 17.09 -5.49
CA THR A 166 -5.75 17.70 -5.14
C THR A 166 -5.74 18.24 -3.72
N ASP A 167 -6.61 19.20 -3.45
CA ASP A 167 -6.86 19.75 -2.12
C ASP A 167 -7.72 18.83 -1.23
N THR A 168 -8.25 17.75 -1.81
CA THR A 168 -9.07 16.77 -1.10
C THR A 168 -8.25 15.76 -0.32
N LEU A 169 -6.96 15.55 -0.67
CA LEU A 169 -6.07 14.65 0.03
C LEU A 169 -5.65 15.25 1.38
N VAL A 170 -5.97 14.54 2.45
CA VAL A 170 -5.61 14.87 3.84
C VAL A 170 -4.63 13.82 4.35
N MET A 171 -3.58 14.28 5.00
CA MET A 171 -2.55 13.47 5.64
C MET A 171 -2.43 13.90 7.10
N GLU A 172 -2.92 13.07 8.02
CA GLU A 172 -2.85 13.31 9.45
C GLU A 172 -1.67 12.55 10.03
N THR A 173 -0.71 13.22 10.62
CA THR A 173 0.42 12.60 11.32
C THR A 173 0.18 12.56 12.81
N ALA A 174 0.57 11.47 13.46
CA ALA A 174 0.52 11.30 14.89
C ALA A 174 1.66 10.39 15.38
N GLN A 175 1.92 10.41 16.67
CA GLN A 175 2.86 9.47 17.31
C GLN A 175 2.07 8.39 18.03
N ALA A 176 2.53 7.15 17.91
CA ALA A 176 1.97 6.03 18.63
C ALA A 176 2.39 6.05 20.09
N ASP A 177 1.48 5.66 20.98
CA ASP A 177 1.76 5.49 22.41
C ASP A 177 2.48 4.15 22.65
N CYS A 178 3.73 4.09 22.19
CA CYS A 178 4.63 2.94 22.33
C CYS A 178 6.00 3.39 22.86
N ALA A 179 6.83 2.43 23.28
CA ALA A 179 8.18 2.72 23.82
C ALA A 179 9.04 3.50 22.81
N MET A 180 8.86 3.27 21.50
CA MET A 180 9.65 3.91 20.44
C MET A 180 9.07 5.25 19.97
N LYS A 181 7.83 5.61 20.38
CA LYS A 181 7.11 6.81 19.91
C LYS A 181 7.13 6.97 18.38
N THR A 182 6.94 5.87 17.69
CA THR A 182 7.00 5.81 16.22
C THR A 182 5.92 6.70 15.60
N GLU A 183 6.30 7.50 14.62
CA GLU A 183 5.36 8.33 13.88
C GLU A 183 4.59 7.48 12.85
N TYR A 184 3.32 7.80 12.68
CA TYR A 184 2.47 7.22 11.64
C TYR A 184 1.59 8.29 10.99
N ALA A 185 1.10 7.99 9.81
CA ALA A 185 0.20 8.87 9.08
C ALA A 185 -1.08 8.13 8.66
N ILE A 186 -2.21 8.84 8.74
CA ILE A 186 -3.50 8.43 8.20
C ILE A 186 -3.78 9.29 6.98
N CYS A 187 -3.83 8.69 5.80
CA CYS A 187 -4.08 9.37 4.53
C CYS A 187 -5.46 8.99 4.00
N TYR A 188 -6.23 9.98 3.54
CA TYR A 188 -7.55 9.78 2.95
C TYR A 188 -7.98 10.97 2.09
N CYS A 189 -8.90 10.76 1.15
CA CYS A 189 -9.54 11.84 0.38
C CYS A 189 -10.84 12.26 1.08
N LYS A 190 -10.94 13.51 1.54
CA LYS A 190 -12.06 14.01 2.35
C LYS A 190 -13.41 14.03 1.65
N ASP A 191 -13.41 14.04 0.32
CA ASP A 191 -14.61 14.04 -0.55
C ASP A 191 -15.15 12.63 -0.79
N LYS A 192 -14.32 11.58 -0.65
CA LYS A 192 -14.65 10.19 -0.98
C LYS A 192 -14.65 9.25 0.21
N ALA A 193 -13.76 9.48 1.18
CA ALA A 193 -13.65 8.62 2.34
C ALA A 193 -14.86 8.77 3.28
N GLY A 194 -15.38 7.65 3.76
CA GLY A 194 -16.47 7.63 4.73
C GLY A 194 -16.07 8.30 6.05
N LYS A 195 -16.73 9.38 6.43
CA LYS A 195 -16.41 10.16 7.65
C LYS A 195 -16.43 9.30 8.92
N THR A 196 -17.36 8.35 9.00
CA THR A 196 -17.48 7.41 10.13
C THR A 196 -16.31 6.43 10.17
N ALA A 197 -15.86 5.94 9.02
CA ALA A 197 -14.71 5.05 8.91
C ALA A 197 -13.41 5.75 9.33
N VAL A 198 -13.16 6.97 8.81
CA VAL A 198 -12.01 7.80 9.19
C VAL A 198 -12.00 8.09 10.69
N ALA A 199 -13.14 8.51 11.26
CA ALA A 199 -13.25 8.80 12.70
C ALA A 199 -12.99 7.55 13.56
N ARG A 200 -13.48 6.38 13.12
CA ARG A 200 -13.23 5.10 13.79
C ARG A 200 -11.74 4.73 13.75
N VAL A 201 -11.11 4.80 12.57
CA VAL A 201 -9.68 4.51 12.41
C VAL A 201 -8.86 5.43 13.30
N ARG A 202 -9.08 6.74 13.22
CA ARG A 202 -8.38 7.74 14.03
C ARG A 202 -8.50 7.46 15.53
N ARG A 203 -9.71 7.14 16.01
CA ARG A 203 -9.94 6.80 17.41
C ARG A 203 -9.20 5.54 17.80
N THR A 204 -9.34 4.46 17.00
CA THR A 204 -8.69 3.19 17.30
C THR A 204 -7.18 3.30 17.34
N LEU A 205 -6.56 4.03 16.40
CA LEU A 205 -5.11 4.21 16.37
C LEU A 205 -4.60 5.06 17.54
N ARG A 206 -5.38 6.04 18.00
CA ARG A 206 -5.03 6.82 19.21
C ARG A 206 -5.15 6.03 20.50
N GLU A 207 -6.11 5.11 20.57
CA GLU A 207 -6.34 4.25 21.73
C GLU A 207 -5.43 3.01 21.72
N ALA A 208 -4.85 2.67 20.56
CA ALA A 208 -3.92 1.55 20.41
C ALA A 208 -2.62 1.81 21.19
N LYS A 209 -2.23 0.82 22.00
CA LYS A 209 -0.98 0.83 22.78
C LYS A 209 -0.13 -0.39 22.46
N PRO A 210 0.42 -0.48 21.26
CA PRO A 210 1.36 -1.54 20.92
C PRO A 210 2.64 -1.35 21.76
N GLU A 211 3.25 -2.42 22.23
CA GLU A 211 4.55 -2.33 22.90
C GLU A 211 5.62 -1.76 21.97
N VAL A 212 5.59 -2.21 20.72
CA VAL A 212 6.50 -1.80 19.65
C VAL A 212 5.69 -1.59 18.37
N LEU A 213 6.02 -0.57 17.58
CA LEU A 213 5.41 -0.30 16.28
C LEU A 213 6.51 -0.22 15.21
N LEU A 214 6.72 -1.31 14.47
CA LEU A 214 7.72 -1.43 13.41
C LEU A 214 7.11 -1.38 12.02
N ASP A 215 5.82 -1.78 11.89
CA ASP A 215 5.12 -1.85 10.61
C ASP A 215 3.64 -1.50 10.80
N SER A 216 2.97 -1.15 9.70
CA SER A 216 1.54 -0.82 9.68
C SER A 216 0.64 -2.00 10.08
N SER A 217 1.09 -3.25 9.88
CA SER A 217 0.37 -4.47 10.27
C SER A 217 0.15 -4.61 11.77
N TYR A 218 0.99 -3.98 12.60
CA TYR A 218 0.84 -3.99 14.06
C TYR A 218 -0.48 -3.34 14.54
N PHE A 219 -1.10 -2.50 13.72
CA PHE A 219 -2.40 -1.91 14.04
C PHE A 219 -3.60 -2.83 13.73
N VAL A 220 -3.41 -3.90 12.94
CA VAL A 220 -4.51 -4.79 12.52
C VAL A 220 -5.26 -5.42 13.68
N PRO A 221 -4.60 -5.94 14.74
CA PRO A 221 -5.31 -6.49 15.90
C PRO A 221 -6.21 -5.49 16.64
N TRP A 222 -5.85 -4.20 16.62
CA TRP A 222 -6.64 -3.12 17.23
C TRP A 222 -7.79 -2.67 16.34
N LEU A 223 -7.56 -2.61 15.04
CA LEU A 223 -8.58 -2.25 14.05
C LEU A 223 -9.65 -3.34 13.92
N PHE A 224 -9.23 -4.60 14.04
CA PHE A 224 -10.08 -5.76 13.83
C PHE A 224 -9.85 -6.81 14.92
N PRO A 225 -10.37 -6.62 16.15
CA PRO A 225 -10.06 -7.44 17.33
C PRO A 225 -10.64 -8.85 17.35
N ALA A 226 -10.98 -9.44 16.20
CA ALA A 226 -11.52 -10.79 16.13
C ALA A 226 -10.38 -11.83 16.06
N ARG A 227 -10.19 -12.57 17.14
CA ARG A 227 -9.09 -13.54 17.35
C ARG A 227 -9.04 -14.70 16.34
N TRP A 228 -10.17 -15.03 15.71
CA TRP A 228 -10.31 -16.18 14.80
C TRP A 228 -10.63 -15.78 13.35
N ARG A 229 -10.33 -14.56 12.96
CA ARG A 229 -10.54 -14.15 11.56
C ARG A 229 -9.45 -14.71 10.68
N LEU A 230 -9.84 -15.52 9.69
CA LEU A 230 -8.94 -16.01 8.65
C LEU A 230 -8.65 -14.92 7.60
N PHE A 231 -9.63 -14.04 7.38
CA PHE A 231 -9.50 -12.93 6.41
C PHE A 231 -9.66 -11.60 7.12
N ALA A 232 -8.61 -10.80 7.12
CA ALA A 232 -8.69 -9.43 7.60
C ALA A 232 -9.18 -8.52 6.43
N PRO A 233 -10.09 -7.54 6.69
CA PRO A 233 -10.54 -6.61 5.66
C PRO A 233 -9.51 -5.49 5.45
N VAL A 234 -8.28 -5.86 5.24
CA VAL A 234 -7.13 -4.99 4.98
C VAL A 234 -6.32 -5.54 3.82
N SER A 235 -5.64 -4.68 3.12
CA SER A 235 -4.63 -5.04 2.13
C SER A 235 -3.35 -4.26 2.38
N TYR A 236 -2.24 -4.79 1.89
CA TYR A 236 -0.94 -4.16 1.99
C TYR A 236 -0.45 -3.80 0.61
N THR A 237 0.29 -2.72 0.50
CA THR A 237 0.97 -2.36 -0.73
C THR A 237 2.28 -1.64 -0.45
N GLU A 238 3.32 -1.98 -1.18
CA GLU A 238 4.61 -1.30 -1.16
C GLU A 238 4.67 -0.23 -2.27
N ARG A 239 3.58 -0.06 -3.06
CA ARG A 239 3.56 0.84 -4.22
C ARG A 239 2.75 2.11 -3.95
N PRO A 240 3.38 3.30 -4.06
CA PRO A 240 2.66 4.58 -3.97
C PRO A 240 1.54 4.70 -5.01
N ALA A 241 1.72 4.16 -6.22
CA ALA A 241 0.70 4.19 -7.27
C ALA A 241 -0.57 3.40 -6.89
N SER A 242 -0.40 2.19 -6.30
CA SER A 242 -1.52 1.38 -5.78
C SER A 242 -2.24 2.10 -4.65
N ALA A 243 -1.48 2.63 -3.68
CA ALA A 243 -2.04 3.37 -2.56
C ALA A 243 -2.80 4.62 -3.03
N ALA A 244 -2.27 5.36 -4.01
CA ALA A 244 -2.92 6.53 -4.58
C ALA A 244 -4.23 6.17 -5.30
N ALA A 245 -4.28 5.08 -6.07
CA ALA A 245 -5.50 4.59 -6.70
C ALA A 245 -6.56 4.26 -5.65
N LYS A 246 -6.19 3.54 -4.58
CA LYS A 246 -7.08 3.17 -3.47
C LYS A 246 -7.59 4.39 -2.69
N LEU A 247 -6.75 5.41 -2.47
CA LEU A 247 -7.18 6.69 -1.90
C LEU A 247 -8.23 7.38 -2.77
N CYS A 248 -8.04 7.36 -4.10
CA CYS A 248 -9.00 7.90 -5.05
C CYS A 248 -10.32 7.10 -5.12
N GLU A 249 -10.34 5.84 -4.67
CA GLU A 249 -11.55 5.03 -4.49
C GLU A 249 -12.27 5.33 -3.16
N GLY A 250 -11.70 6.16 -2.29
CA GLY A 250 -12.29 6.53 -0.98
C GLY A 250 -11.81 5.67 0.18
N LYS A 251 -10.73 4.92 0.00
CA LYS A 251 -10.10 4.14 1.08
C LYS A 251 -9.18 4.98 1.94
N ILE A 252 -8.80 4.40 3.07
CA ILE A 252 -7.87 4.99 4.04
C ILE A 252 -6.56 4.23 3.93
N VAL A 253 -5.46 4.96 3.90
CA VAL A 253 -4.11 4.41 3.87
C VAL A 253 -3.38 4.80 5.14
N ILE A 254 -2.77 3.83 5.81
CA ILE A 254 -1.95 4.05 7.01
C ILE A 254 -0.50 3.73 6.67
N LEU A 255 0.38 4.69 6.94
CA LEU A 255 1.82 4.59 6.78
C LEU A 255 2.50 4.70 8.14
N VAL A 256 3.53 3.92 8.37
CA VAL A 256 4.34 3.93 9.60
C VAL A 256 5.78 4.27 9.26
N ASN A 257 6.42 5.08 10.08
CA ASN A 257 7.82 5.43 9.90
C ASN A 257 8.71 4.21 10.19
N GLY A 258 9.62 3.89 9.29
CA GLY A 258 10.49 2.71 9.37
C GLY A 258 9.96 1.49 8.60
N SER A 259 8.84 1.63 7.86
CA SER A 259 8.29 0.55 7.04
C SER A 259 7.91 1.05 5.64
N PRO A 260 8.30 0.32 4.57
CA PRO A 260 7.91 0.60 3.20
C PRO A 260 6.52 0.06 2.86
N SER A 261 5.79 -0.52 3.82
CA SER A 261 4.49 -1.14 3.62
C SER A 261 3.35 -0.24 4.08
N ALA A 262 2.43 0.06 3.19
CA ALA A 262 1.21 0.80 3.47
C ALA A 262 0.05 -0.16 3.75
N LEU A 263 -0.70 0.09 4.83
CA LEU A 263 -1.93 -0.61 5.15
C LEU A 263 -3.11 0.13 4.53
N VAL A 264 -3.90 -0.56 3.72
CA VAL A 264 -5.09 -0.02 3.04
C VAL A 264 -6.35 -0.64 3.63
N LEU A 265 -7.31 0.20 4.01
CA LEU A 265 -8.57 -0.23 4.59
C LEU A 265 -9.75 0.71 4.21
N PRO A 266 -10.99 0.20 4.18
CA PRO A 266 -11.33 -1.21 4.19
C PRO A 266 -10.95 -1.90 2.87
N SER A 267 -10.56 -3.17 2.90
CA SER A 267 -10.32 -3.97 1.71
C SER A 267 -11.40 -5.04 1.57
N LEU A 268 -11.91 -5.20 0.37
CA LEU A 268 -12.87 -6.25 0.03
C LEU A 268 -12.11 -7.51 -0.41
N PHE A 269 -12.70 -8.67 -0.15
CA PHE A 269 -12.09 -9.96 -0.55
C PHE A 269 -11.77 -10.02 -2.05
N CYS A 270 -12.67 -9.52 -2.90
CA CYS A 270 -12.47 -9.51 -4.36
C CYS A 270 -11.25 -8.67 -4.81
N GLU A 271 -10.83 -7.68 -4.03
CA GLU A 271 -9.70 -6.82 -4.37
C GLU A 271 -8.33 -7.51 -4.28
N ASN A 272 -8.25 -8.63 -3.57
CA ASN A 272 -7.04 -9.45 -3.54
C ASN A 272 -6.73 -10.11 -4.91
N PHE A 273 -7.68 -10.13 -5.81
CA PHE A 273 -7.53 -10.66 -7.17
C PHE A 273 -7.26 -9.56 -8.20
N ASP A 274 -7.34 -8.27 -7.79
CA ASP A 274 -7.05 -7.14 -8.65
C ASP A 274 -5.55 -6.82 -8.63
N CYS A 275 -5.00 -6.57 -9.82
CA CYS A 275 -3.63 -6.11 -10.00
C CYS A 275 -3.62 -4.83 -10.85
N LEU A 276 -2.65 -3.94 -10.65
CA LEU A 276 -2.50 -2.74 -11.48
C LEU A 276 -2.36 -3.06 -12.97
N ASP A 277 -1.73 -4.19 -13.30
CA ASP A 277 -1.57 -4.64 -14.67
C ASP A 277 -2.91 -4.97 -15.36
N ASP A 278 -3.95 -5.34 -14.60
CA ASP A 278 -5.27 -5.66 -15.12
C ASP A 278 -5.93 -4.43 -15.79
N TYR A 279 -5.58 -3.22 -15.35
CA TYR A 279 -6.04 -1.96 -15.94
C TYR A 279 -5.23 -1.50 -17.16
N ALA A 280 -4.04 -2.07 -17.35
CA ALA A 280 -3.15 -1.76 -18.47
C ALA A 280 -3.31 -2.71 -19.66
N THR A 281 -4.23 -3.69 -19.58
CA THR A 281 -4.49 -4.71 -20.59
C THR A 281 -5.89 -4.58 -21.17
N THR A 282 -6.19 -5.36 -22.25
CA THR A 282 -7.54 -5.38 -22.83
C THR A 282 -8.54 -5.99 -21.86
N ALA A 283 -9.78 -5.48 -21.84
CA ALA A 283 -10.83 -5.93 -20.91
C ALA A 283 -11.11 -7.44 -20.98
N VAL A 284 -11.03 -8.04 -22.18
CA VAL A 284 -11.22 -9.48 -22.38
C VAL A 284 -10.11 -10.28 -21.68
N PHE A 285 -8.86 -9.88 -21.88
CA PHE A 285 -7.72 -10.58 -21.30
C PHE A 285 -7.67 -10.39 -19.78
N SER A 286 -7.93 -9.18 -19.29
CA SER A 286 -8.04 -8.89 -17.85
C SER A 286 -9.14 -9.74 -17.19
N SER A 287 -10.31 -9.87 -17.83
CA SER A 287 -11.39 -10.72 -17.32
C SER A 287 -11.00 -12.20 -17.26
N PHE A 288 -10.30 -12.70 -18.30
CA PHE A 288 -9.77 -14.07 -18.31
C PHE A 288 -8.76 -14.28 -17.16
N LEU A 289 -7.80 -13.36 -16.99
CA LEU A 289 -6.83 -13.45 -15.88
C LEU A 289 -7.51 -13.43 -14.52
N ARG A 290 -8.55 -12.63 -14.35
CA ARG A 290 -9.30 -12.56 -13.09
C ARG A 290 -10.00 -13.89 -12.78
N VAL A 291 -10.67 -14.50 -13.77
CA VAL A 291 -11.27 -15.84 -13.60
C VAL A 291 -10.19 -16.88 -13.26
N LEU A 292 -9.03 -16.81 -13.91
CA LEU A 292 -7.91 -17.71 -13.63
C LEU A 292 -7.38 -17.53 -12.18
N LYS A 293 -7.26 -16.29 -11.70
CA LYS A 293 -6.86 -16.01 -10.32
C LYS A 293 -7.85 -16.59 -9.29
N TYR A 294 -9.16 -16.41 -9.51
CA TYR A 294 -10.19 -17.05 -8.67
C TYR A 294 -10.09 -18.59 -8.73
N GLY A 295 -9.96 -19.15 -9.92
CA GLY A 295 -9.80 -20.60 -10.09
C GLY A 295 -8.57 -21.13 -9.37
N SER A 296 -7.44 -20.43 -9.46
CA SER A 296 -6.19 -20.79 -8.76
C SER A 296 -6.35 -20.75 -7.24
N PHE A 297 -7.05 -19.76 -6.70
CA PHE A 297 -7.33 -19.68 -5.27
C PHE A 297 -8.14 -20.89 -4.78
N TYR A 298 -9.24 -21.24 -5.45
CA TYR A 298 -10.03 -22.41 -5.08
C TYR A 298 -9.24 -23.71 -5.29
N LEU A 299 -8.46 -23.80 -6.34
CA LEU A 299 -7.62 -24.96 -6.63
C LEU A 299 -6.58 -25.16 -5.49
N SER A 300 -5.95 -24.08 -5.04
CA SER A 300 -4.95 -24.13 -3.97
C SER A 300 -5.51 -24.60 -2.61
N ILE A 301 -6.82 -24.44 -2.38
CA ILE A 301 -7.47 -24.85 -1.12
C ILE A 301 -8.06 -26.25 -1.25
N PHE A 302 -8.79 -26.54 -2.33
CA PHE A 302 -9.64 -27.70 -2.43
C PHE A 302 -8.99 -28.90 -3.11
N LEU A 303 -8.03 -28.70 -4.04
CA LEU A 303 -7.49 -29.76 -4.87
C LEU A 303 -6.92 -30.95 -4.07
N PRO A 304 -6.11 -30.77 -3.00
CA PRO A 304 -5.61 -31.90 -2.23
C PRO A 304 -6.72 -32.68 -1.52
N GLY A 305 -7.67 -31.96 -0.92
CA GLY A 305 -8.81 -32.58 -0.26
C GLY A 305 -9.73 -33.36 -1.21
N VAL A 306 -9.99 -32.78 -2.39
CA VAL A 306 -10.77 -33.44 -3.45
C VAL A 306 -10.06 -34.69 -3.95
N PHE A 307 -8.75 -34.62 -4.18
CA PHE A 307 -7.96 -35.78 -4.61
C PHE A 307 -7.99 -36.91 -3.58
N VAL A 308 -7.77 -36.62 -2.31
CA VAL A 308 -7.85 -37.59 -1.22
C VAL A 308 -9.28 -38.19 -1.13
N CYS A 309 -10.30 -37.34 -1.18
CA CYS A 309 -11.70 -37.78 -1.14
C CYS A 309 -12.03 -38.73 -2.30
N LEU A 310 -11.65 -38.38 -3.52
CA LEU A 310 -11.91 -39.21 -4.70
C LEU A 310 -11.12 -40.53 -4.63
N ALA A 311 -9.83 -40.49 -4.31
CA ALA A 311 -8.99 -41.69 -4.34
C ALA A 311 -9.32 -42.69 -3.23
N VAL A 312 -9.68 -42.21 -2.02
CA VAL A 312 -9.92 -43.07 -0.87
C VAL A 312 -11.40 -43.47 -0.72
N TYR A 313 -12.35 -42.54 -0.94
CA TYR A 313 -13.77 -42.78 -0.63
C TYR A 313 -14.65 -42.97 -1.86
N LEU A 314 -14.27 -42.39 -3.03
CA LEU A 314 -15.08 -42.43 -4.24
C LEU A 314 -14.24 -42.86 -5.48
N PRO A 315 -13.52 -44.00 -5.39
CA PRO A 315 -12.66 -44.44 -6.49
C PRO A 315 -13.42 -44.69 -7.81
N GLU A 316 -14.74 -44.96 -7.72
CA GLU A 316 -15.62 -45.17 -8.84
C GLU A 316 -15.75 -43.96 -9.79
N LEU A 317 -15.51 -42.77 -9.30
CA LEU A 317 -15.56 -41.54 -10.08
C LEU A 317 -14.26 -41.30 -10.89
N ILE A 318 -13.20 -42.04 -10.58
CA ILE A 318 -11.89 -41.90 -11.26
C ILE A 318 -11.88 -42.82 -12.48
N PRO A 319 -11.44 -42.36 -13.68
CA PRO A 319 -11.27 -43.20 -14.82
C PRO A 319 -10.40 -44.43 -14.49
N PRO A 320 -10.80 -45.66 -14.94
CA PRO A 320 -10.13 -46.89 -14.49
C PRO A 320 -8.63 -46.92 -14.76
N GLN A 321 -8.18 -46.36 -15.87
CA GLN A 321 -6.75 -46.29 -16.20
C GLN A 321 -5.95 -45.46 -15.22
N LEU A 322 -6.53 -44.36 -14.73
CA LEU A 322 -5.89 -43.48 -13.72
C LEU A 322 -5.97 -44.14 -12.34
N LEU A 323 -7.10 -44.73 -11.98
CA LEU A 323 -7.29 -45.45 -10.74
C LEU A 323 -6.25 -46.56 -10.54
N PHE A 324 -6.01 -47.41 -11.59
CA PHE A 324 -4.98 -48.43 -11.54
C PHE A 324 -3.58 -47.87 -11.29
N LYS A 325 -3.26 -46.73 -11.89
CA LYS A 325 -1.96 -46.06 -11.66
C LYS A 325 -1.84 -45.54 -10.24
N ILE A 326 -2.89 -44.91 -9.69
CA ILE A 326 -2.91 -44.43 -8.29
C ILE A 326 -2.76 -45.61 -7.32
N ALA A 327 -3.56 -46.66 -7.48
CA ALA A 327 -3.50 -47.86 -6.65
C ALA A 327 -2.14 -48.60 -6.70
N ALA A 328 -1.53 -48.64 -7.88
CA ALA A 328 -0.20 -49.23 -8.04
C ALA A 328 0.89 -48.37 -7.35
N ALA A 329 0.80 -47.05 -7.43
CA ALA A 329 1.70 -46.13 -6.78
C ALA A 329 1.55 -46.19 -5.23
N GLU A 330 0.31 -46.22 -4.71
CA GLU A 330 0.03 -46.34 -3.27
C GLU A 330 0.57 -47.63 -2.67
N LYS A 331 0.46 -48.77 -3.40
CA LYS A 331 1.04 -50.03 -2.94
C LYS A 331 2.57 -50.03 -2.84
N ALA A 332 3.23 -49.14 -3.56
CA ALA A 332 4.68 -48.98 -3.53
C ALA A 332 5.19 -48.05 -2.41
N THR A 333 4.28 -47.35 -1.72
CA THR A 333 4.61 -46.42 -0.62
C THR A 333 4.24 -46.99 0.75
N PRO A 334 5.00 -46.63 1.83
CA PRO A 334 4.75 -47.14 3.18
C PRO A 334 3.58 -46.43 3.89
N LEU A 335 3.15 -45.26 3.40
CA LEU A 335 2.11 -44.42 4.01
C LEU A 335 0.80 -44.54 3.22
N PRO A 336 -0.38 -44.53 3.89
CA PRO A 336 -1.63 -44.39 3.21
C PRO A 336 -1.73 -43.02 2.52
N LEU A 337 -2.41 -42.94 1.36
CA LEU A 337 -2.49 -41.77 0.50
C LEU A 337 -2.83 -40.46 1.22
N PHE A 338 -3.76 -40.53 2.21
CA PHE A 338 -4.11 -39.36 3.02
C PHE A 338 -2.94 -38.84 3.87
N ALA A 339 -2.20 -39.75 4.55
CA ALA A 339 -1.06 -39.37 5.37
C ALA A 339 0.09 -38.84 4.50
N GLU A 340 0.30 -39.46 3.33
CA GLU A 340 1.27 -39.03 2.34
C GLU A 340 0.97 -37.59 1.85
N MET A 341 -0.29 -37.29 1.51
CA MET A 341 -0.70 -35.94 1.08
C MET A 341 -0.45 -34.90 2.18
N LEU A 342 -0.80 -35.19 3.43
CA LEU A 342 -0.52 -34.28 4.55
C LEU A 342 0.97 -34.05 4.75
N LEU A 343 1.78 -35.12 4.68
CA LEU A 343 3.25 -35.03 4.79
C LEU A 343 3.81 -34.10 3.72
N VAL A 344 3.40 -34.27 2.45
CA VAL A 344 3.91 -33.46 1.34
C VAL A 344 3.47 -31.99 1.50
N ILE A 345 2.23 -31.70 1.90
CA ILE A 345 1.78 -30.34 2.18
C ILE A 345 2.65 -29.67 3.25
N ILE A 346 2.94 -30.38 4.35
CA ILE A 346 3.76 -29.86 5.44
C ILE A 346 5.21 -29.66 4.97
N LEU A 347 5.78 -30.60 4.21
CA LEU A 347 7.15 -30.47 3.68
C LEU A 347 7.27 -29.27 2.74
N LEU A 348 6.30 -29.05 1.85
CA LEU A 348 6.29 -27.89 0.96
C LEU A 348 6.23 -26.57 1.76
N GLU A 349 5.46 -26.55 2.87
CA GLU A 349 5.38 -25.38 3.74
C GLU A 349 6.69 -25.10 4.48
N ILE A 350 7.37 -26.17 4.95
CA ILE A 350 8.70 -26.06 5.57
C ILE A 350 9.73 -25.50 4.57
N ILE A 351 9.70 -25.99 3.32
CA ILE A 351 10.64 -25.53 2.28
C ILE A 351 10.39 -24.06 1.97
N ARG A 352 9.13 -23.66 1.85
CA ARG A 352 8.77 -22.27 1.63
C ARG A 352 9.24 -21.37 2.78
N GLU A 353 8.96 -21.75 4.02
CA GLU A 353 9.37 -20.99 5.20
C GLU A 353 10.88 -20.87 5.31
N ALA A 354 11.60 -21.95 5.00
CA ALA A 354 13.05 -21.93 4.91
C ALA A 354 13.54 -20.98 3.80
N GLY A 355 12.87 -21.00 2.63
CA GLY A 355 13.21 -20.13 1.50
C GLY A 355 13.05 -18.64 1.80
N LEU A 356 12.04 -18.25 2.59
CA LEU A 356 11.83 -16.86 3.00
C LEU A 356 12.89 -16.34 3.97
N ARG A 357 13.53 -17.22 4.75
CA ARG A 357 14.55 -16.86 5.74
C ARG A 357 15.98 -16.91 5.21
N MET A 358 16.18 -17.46 4.01
CA MET A 358 17.51 -17.54 3.42
C MET A 358 17.90 -16.29 2.65
N PRO A 359 19.21 -15.93 2.63
CA PRO A 359 19.72 -14.89 1.74
C PRO A 359 19.35 -15.20 0.29
N GLN A 360 18.96 -14.18 -0.49
CA GLN A 360 18.51 -14.34 -1.88
C GLN A 360 19.49 -15.10 -2.76
N THR A 361 20.78 -14.95 -2.53
CA THR A 361 21.86 -15.63 -3.26
C THR A 361 21.83 -17.15 -3.10
N LEU A 362 21.36 -17.67 -1.98
CA LEU A 362 21.28 -19.10 -1.68
C LEU A 362 19.87 -19.68 -1.94
N GLY A 363 18.82 -18.85 -1.86
CA GLY A 363 17.43 -19.28 -1.93
C GLY A 363 17.09 -20.07 -3.20
N HIS A 364 17.56 -19.61 -4.37
CA HIS A 364 17.35 -20.31 -5.64
C HIS A 364 18.01 -21.69 -5.67
N SER A 365 19.25 -21.79 -5.21
CA SER A 365 20.00 -23.06 -5.21
C SER A 365 19.39 -24.08 -4.27
N VAL A 366 18.96 -23.65 -3.08
CA VAL A 366 18.33 -24.54 -2.09
C VAL A 366 16.94 -24.98 -2.54
N SER A 367 16.15 -24.10 -3.16
CA SER A 367 14.86 -24.47 -3.73
C SER A 367 14.98 -25.51 -4.84
N LEU A 368 16.02 -25.40 -5.69
CA LEU A 368 16.29 -26.38 -6.74
C LEU A 368 16.70 -27.74 -6.15
N VAL A 369 17.59 -27.75 -5.15
CA VAL A 369 18.03 -28.97 -4.45
C VAL A 369 16.85 -29.63 -3.71
N ALA A 370 16.00 -28.84 -3.03
CA ALA A 370 14.82 -29.35 -2.37
C ALA A 370 13.81 -29.96 -3.35
N ALA A 371 13.59 -29.32 -4.51
CA ALA A 371 12.74 -29.88 -5.56
C ALA A 371 13.28 -31.21 -6.11
N LEU A 372 14.61 -31.32 -6.30
CA LEU A 372 15.25 -32.54 -6.76
C LEU A 372 15.14 -33.67 -5.71
N ILE A 373 15.41 -33.35 -4.42
CA ILE A 373 15.34 -34.36 -3.35
C ILE A 373 13.91 -34.87 -3.18
N ILE A 374 12.91 -34.01 -3.17
CA ILE A 374 11.50 -34.41 -3.04
C ILE A 374 10.99 -35.07 -4.33
N GLY A 375 11.33 -34.49 -5.50
CA GLY A 375 10.87 -35.01 -6.78
C GLY A 375 11.46 -36.39 -7.10
N ASP A 376 12.76 -36.51 -7.16
CA ASP A 376 13.42 -37.73 -7.66
C ASP A 376 13.80 -38.71 -6.55
N ALA A 377 14.42 -38.23 -5.46
CA ALA A 377 14.93 -39.12 -4.41
C ALA A 377 13.79 -39.75 -3.59
N ALA A 378 12.75 -38.96 -3.22
CA ALA A 378 11.64 -39.48 -2.42
C ALA A 378 10.73 -40.44 -3.22
N ILE A 379 10.51 -40.16 -4.51
CA ILE A 379 9.80 -41.07 -5.43
C ILE A 379 10.64 -42.31 -5.69
N GLY A 380 11.92 -42.15 -6.01
CA GLY A 380 12.84 -43.28 -6.28
C GLY A 380 13.03 -44.20 -5.10
N ALA A 381 12.97 -43.68 -3.88
CA ALA A 381 13.01 -44.48 -2.65
C ALA A 381 11.63 -45.10 -2.29
N GLY A 382 10.56 -44.85 -3.04
CA GLY A 382 9.22 -45.33 -2.75
C GLY A 382 8.60 -44.72 -1.50
N LEU A 383 9.08 -43.55 -1.06
CA LEU A 383 8.54 -42.85 0.12
C LEU A 383 7.29 -42.02 -0.21
N LEU A 384 7.25 -41.52 -1.45
CA LEU A 384 6.15 -40.67 -1.94
C LEU A 384 5.71 -41.15 -3.33
N SER A 385 4.40 -41.08 -3.55
CA SER A 385 3.81 -41.45 -4.83
C SER A 385 3.76 -40.29 -5.83
N THR A 386 3.97 -40.58 -7.11
CA THR A 386 3.96 -39.58 -8.18
C THR A 386 2.62 -38.80 -8.27
N PRO A 387 1.42 -39.45 -8.11
CA PRO A 387 0.15 -38.73 -8.16
C PRO A 387 0.01 -37.71 -7.03
N VAL A 388 0.45 -38.02 -5.82
CA VAL A 388 0.40 -37.09 -4.66
C VAL A 388 1.30 -35.89 -4.89
N ILE A 389 2.53 -36.09 -5.37
CA ILE A 389 3.47 -35.00 -5.67
C ILE A 389 2.90 -34.10 -6.79
N LEU A 390 2.31 -34.69 -7.83
CA LEU A 390 1.71 -33.91 -8.91
C LEU A 390 0.60 -32.98 -8.39
N VAL A 391 -0.32 -33.50 -7.59
CA VAL A 391 -1.43 -32.74 -6.99
C VAL A 391 -0.88 -31.65 -6.05
N ALA A 392 0.06 -32.00 -5.20
CA ALA A 392 0.69 -31.05 -4.27
C ALA A 392 1.46 -29.93 -5.00
N SER A 393 2.16 -30.25 -6.09
CA SER A 393 2.86 -29.26 -6.91
C SER A 393 1.91 -28.28 -7.60
N ILE A 394 0.82 -28.76 -8.21
CA ILE A 394 -0.21 -27.91 -8.81
C ILE A 394 -0.81 -26.99 -7.72
N THR A 395 -1.08 -27.53 -6.55
CA THR A 395 -1.62 -26.79 -5.41
C THR A 395 -0.66 -25.68 -4.97
N ALA A 396 0.63 -25.98 -4.84
CA ALA A 396 1.65 -25.03 -4.44
C ALA A 396 1.84 -23.90 -5.46
N ILE A 397 1.84 -24.22 -6.76
CA ILE A 397 1.96 -23.22 -7.82
C ILE A 397 0.71 -22.32 -7.84
N SER A 398 -0.49 -22.91 -7.64
CA SER A 398 -1.74 -22.18 -7.69
C SER A 398 -1.85 -21.08 -6.62
N VAL A 399 -1.24 -21.26 -5.45
CA VAL A 399 -1.31 -20.25 -4.38
C VAL A 399 -0.44 -19.03 -4.68
N PHE A 400 0.63 -19.17 -5.48
CA PHE A 400 1.48 -18.04 -5.87
C PHE A 400 0.81 -17.06 -6.86
N VAL A 401 -0.30 -17.47 -7.47
CA VAL A 401 -1.10 -16.58 -8.32
C VAL A 401 -1.80 -15.47 -7.50
N THR A 402 -2.07 -15.74 -6.22
CA THR A 402 -2.72 -14.79 -5.29
C THR A 402 -1.94 -14.68 -3.98
N PRO A 403 -0.76 -14.03 -3.98
CA PRO A 403 0.14 -14.02 -2.83
C PRO A 403 -0.45 -13.35 -1.59
N SER A 404 -1.33 -12.36 -1.75
CA SER A 404 -2.03 -11.69 -0.64
C SER A 404 -2.92 -12.61 0.19
N LEU A 405 -3.38 -13.73 -0.39
CA LEU A 405 -4.24 -14.72 0.27
C LEU A 405 -3.48 -15.99 0.68
N TYR A 406 -2.14 -15.95 0.68
CA TYR A 406 -1.32 -17.12 0.99
C TYR A 406 -1.61 -17.71 2.37
N GLU A 407 -1.55 -16.87 3.41
CA GLU A 407 -1.73 -17.31 4.81
C GLU A 407 -3.10 -17.98 5.04
N PRO A 408 -4.25 -17.36 4.70
CA PRO A 408 -5.54 -18.01 4.86
C PRO A 408 -5.70 -19.24 3.96
N ALA A 409 -5.18 -19.23 2.74
CA ALA A 409 -5.28 -20.37 1.83
C ALA A 409 -4.53 -21.59 2.36
N THR A 410 -3.35 -21.42 2.98
CA THR A 410 -2.57 -22.52 3.58
C THR A 410 -3.31 -23.16 4.74
N LEU A 411 -3.87 -22.37 5.67
CA LEU A 411 -4.65 -22.89 6.79
C LEU A 411 -5.91 -23.60 6.33
N LEU A 412 -6.63 -23.01 5.36
CA LEU A 412 -7.84 -23.61 4.78
C LEU A 412 -7.52 -24.90 4.03
N ARG A 413 -6.47 -24.94 3.23
CA ARG A 413 -6.01 -26.15 2.54
C ARG A 413 -5.77 -27.30 3.50
N LEU A 414 -5.03 -27.05 4.58
CA LEU A 414 -4.78 -28.06 5.61
C LEU A 414 -6.09 -28.54 6.26
N GLY A 415 -6.98 -27.62 6.63
CA GLY A 415 -8.29 -27.93 7.22
C GLY A 415 -9.19 -28.72 6.27
N VAL A 416 -9.27 -28.34 5.00
CA VAL A 416 -10.07 -29.03 3.98
C VAL A 416 -9.51 -30.44 3.73
N THR A 417 -8.19 -30.59 3.63
CA THR A 417 -7.54 -31.89 3.41
C THR A 417 -7.76 -32.83 4.61
N LEU A 418 -7.64 -32.32 5.84
CA LEU A 418 -7.96 -33.08 7.06
C LEU A 418 -9.42 -33.53 7.10
N ALA A 419 -10.35 -32.59 6.84
CA ALA A 419 -11.79 -32.92 6.86
C ALA A 419 -12.14 -33.95 5.78
N ALA A 420 -11.58 -33.82 4.59
CA ALA A 420 -11.78 -34.77 3.47
C ALA A 420 -11.18 -36.16 3.79
N GLY A 421 -10.00 -36.20 4.41
CA GLY A 421 -9.35 -37.47 4.77
C GLY A 421 -10.02 -38.21 5.91
N LEU A 422 -10.59 -37.50 6.89
CA LEU A 422 -11.24 -38.11 8.05
C LEU A 422 -12.73 -38.49 7.82
N ALA A 423 -13.47 -37.65 7.11
CA ALA A 423 -14.91 -37.80 6.91
C ALA A 423 -15.35 -37.94 5.44
N GLY A 424 -14.37 -38.07 4.53
CA GLY A 424 -14.63 -38.26 3.10
C GLY A 424 -15.45 -37.14 2.47
N PRO A 425 -16.46 -37.46 1.62
CA PRO A 425 -17.27 -36.49 0.91
C PRO A 425 -18.05 -35.55 1.85
N VAL A 426 -18.53 -36.07 2.97
CA VAL A 426 -19.25 -35.26 3.97
C VAL A 426 -18.33 -34.24 4.61
N GLY A 427 -17.10 -34.64 4.95
CA GLY A 427 -16.07 -33.73 5.48
C GLY A 427 -15.69 -32.63 4.48
N LEU A 428 -15.54 -32.98 3.21
CA LEU A 428 -15.24 -32.04 2.13
C LEU A 428 -16.35 -30.98 1.96
N VAL A 429 -17.63 -31.42 1.95
CA VAL A 429 -18.79 -30.51 1.86
C VAL A 429 -18.88 -29.60 3.08
N CYS A 430 -18.73 -30.15 4.28
CA CYS A 430 -18.73 -29.35 5.51
C CYS A 430 -17.59 -28.31 5.53
N ALA A 431 -16.40 -28.71 5.08
CA ALA A 431 -15.27 -27.78 4.97
C ALA A 431 -15.53 -26.69 3.92
N ALA A 432 -16.13 -27.04 2.78
CA ALA A 432 -16.52 -26.06 1.75
C ALA A 432 -17.53 -25.04 2.28
N LEU A 433 -18.56 -25.50 3.02
CA LEU A 433 -19.51 -24.61 3.67
C LEU A 433 -18.84 -23.73 4.74
N GLY A 434 -17.87 -24.28 5.48
CA GLY A 434 -17.06 -23.52 6.43
C GLY A 434 -16.25 -22.40 5.78
N VAL A 435 -15.63 -22.69 4.63
CA VAL A 435 -14.91 -21.68 3.83
C VAL A 435 -15.88 -20.59 3.35
N LEU A 436 -17.04 -20.95 2.82
CA LEU A 436 -18.07 -20.00 2.41
C LEU A 436 -18.55 -19.14 3.59
N ALA A 437 -18.80 -19.74 4.74
CA ALA A 437 -19.18 -19.01 5.95
C ALA A 437 -18.09 -18.03 6.41
N ALA A 438 -16.82 -18.43 6.34
CA ALA A 438 -15.69 -17.56 6.66
C ALA A 438 -15.61 -16.36 5.70
N LEU A 439 -15.77 -16.59 4.40
CA LEU A 439 -15.79 -15.53 3.39
C LEU A 439 -16.98 -14.57 3.57
N THR A 440 -18.16 -15.11 3.93
CA THR A 440 -19.35 -14.30 4.14
C THR A 440 -19.34 -13.52 5.45
N SER A 441 -18.53 -13.92 6.43
CA SER A 441 -18.39 -13.23 7.72
C SER A 441 -17.52 -11.99 7.70
N ILE A 442 -16.87 -11.69 6.58
CA ILE A 442 -16.00 -10.52 6.43
C ILE A 442 -16.87 -9.26 6.45
N SER A 443 -16.87 -8.53 7.55
CA SER A 443 -17.48 -7.19 7.64
C SER A 443 -16.40 -6.12 7.49
N ALA A 444 -16.50 -5.31 6.45
CA ALA A 444 -15.57 -4.22 6.18
C ALA A 444 -16.12 -2.90 6.72
N MET A 445 -15.83 -2.54 7.96
CA MET A 445 -16.03 -1.22 8.61
C MET A 445 -17.32 -0.45 8.23
N GLY A 446 -18.47 -1.12 8.02
CA GLY A 446 -19.73 -0.48 7.64
C GLY A 446 -19.91 -0.24 6.14
N VAL A 447 -19.04 -0.77 5.31
CA VAL A 447 -19.33 -0.97 3.90
C VAL A 447 -20.16 -2.24 3.83
N ASP A 448 -21.48 -2.09 3.85
CA ASP A 448 -22.40 -3.16 3.50
C ASP A 448 -22.13 -3.54 2.04
N ARG A 449 -22.17 -4.82 1.76
CA ARG A 449 -21.87 -5.48 0.49
C ARG A 449 -22.66 -4.93 -0.68
#